data_0918416380c9a2d16872ff0cf8c51914
#
_entry.id   0918416380c9a2d16872ff0cf8c51914
#
_cell.length_a   1.000
_cell.length_b   1.000
_cell.length_c   1.000
_cell.angle_alpha   90.00
_cell.angle_beta   90.00
_cell.angle_gamma   90.00
#
_symmetry.space_group_name_H-M   'P 1'
#
loop_
_entity.id
_entity.type
_entity.pdbx_description
1 polymer ?
#
loop_
_entity_poly.entity_id
_entity_poly.type
_entity_poly.pdbx_seq_one_letter_code
_entity_poly.pdbx_strand_id
1 'polypeptide(L)'
;MAKIGLKNFLFGILTEDAEGNASYGVAQKPAKAISCSVEVSNNDVKLYADDAVAESDTSFQSGTVTMGIDDEDDVMLATLLGHTINNGEMVRNYADVAPYVGLGRVVTKMVGGVYKYKVEFLHKVKFSEPSQENNTRGESVEFGTSELSGQISTLANGQWSTTQTFDSMAEAQTYLNSFFGSATPATVTYDANGGSGAPAAVSTYIGATITVDSGAGLTPPTDKHFIGWDTSASATVPDVSGTYKVTAAAVTLYAVYAAD
;
A
#
# COMPACT_ATOMS: atom_id res chain seq x y z
N MET A 1 -0.59 -23.78 -21.22
CA MET A 1 -0.50 -23.35 -19.79
C MET A 1 -1.68 -22.44 -19.49
N ALA A 2 -2.52 -22.79 -18.51
CA ALA A 2 -3.68 -21.97 -18.14
C ALA A 2 -3.34 -21.20 -16.84
N LYS A 3 -3.69 -19.90 -16.79
CA LYS A 3 -3.70 -19.13 -15.55
C LYS A 3 -5.01 -19.46 -14.82
N ILE A 4 -4.94 -19.80 -13.52
CA ILE A 4 -6.10 -20.31 -12.78
C ILE A 4 -6.51 -19.36 -11.65
N GLY A 5 -5.62 -18.52 -11.16
CA GLY A 5 -5.95 -17.61 -10.07
C GLY A 5 -4.84 -16.61 -9.74
N LEU A 6 -5.27 -15.55 -9.08
CA LEU A 6 -4.44 -14.46 -8.57
C LEU A 6 -4.45 -14.53 -7.03
N LYS A 7 -3.28 -14.44 -6.40
CA LYS A 7 -3.13 -14.49 -4.95
C LYS A 7 -1.99 -13.58 -4.49
N ASN A 8 -1.99 -13.27 -3.19
CA ASN A 8 -0.92 -12.55 -2.50
C ASN A 8 -0.50 -11.25 -3.21
N PHE A 9 -1.47 -10.36 -3.39
CA PHE A 9 -1.21 -9.03 -3.89
C PHE A 9 -0.58 -8.20 -2.77
N LEU A 10 0.62 -7.65 -3.02
CA LEU A 10 1.39 -6.85 -2.06
C LEU A 10 1.97 -5.63 -2.76
N PHE A 11 2.04 -4.51 -2.05
CA PHE A 11 2.77 -3.33 -2.49
C PHE A 11 3.63 -2.77 -1.35
N GLY A 12 4.63 -1.97 -1.70
CA GLY A 12 5.45 -1.22 -0.76
C GLY A 12 5.97 0.05 -1.42
N ILE A 13 6.07 1.12 -0.64
CA ILE A 13 6.57 2.41 -1.14
C ILE A 13 8.02 2.24 -1.60
N LEU A 14 8.31 2.67 -2.82
CA LEU A 14 9.64 2.62 -3.42
C LEU A 14 10.51 3.77 -2.90
N THR A 15 11.73 3.42 -2.51
CA THR A 15 12.84 4.36 -2.35
C THR A 15 13.93 3.93 -3.33
N GLU A 16 14.31 4.81 -4.23
CA GLU A 16 15.30 4.57 -5.29
C GLU A 16 16.44 5.58 -5.15
N ASP A 17 17.67 5.10 -5.25
CA ASP A 17 18.85 5.97 -5.32
C ASP A 17 19.18 6.39 -6.77
N ALA A 18 20.19 7.24 -6.94
CA ALA A 18 20.61 7.74 -8.25
C ALA A 18 21.16 6.63 -9.17
N GLU A 19 21.67 5.56 -8.61
CA GLU A 19 22.23 4.40 -9.32
C GLU A 19 21.15 3.39 -9.71
N GLY A 20 19.89 3.59 -9.29
CA GLY A 20 18.77 2.71 -9.57
C GLY A 20 18.66 1.49 -8.64
N ASN A 21 19.33 1.54 -7.47
CA ASN A 21 19.09 0.54 -6.43
C ASN A 21 17.76 0.86 -5.76
N ALA A 22 16.86 -0.09 -5.82
CA ALA A 22 15.52 0.04 -5.28
C ALA A 22 15.39 -0.70 -3.95
N SER A 23 14.77 -0.04 -2.99
CA SER A 23 14.28 -0.66 -1.76
C SER A 23 12.79 -0.36 -1.59
N TYR A 24 12.07 -1.28 -1.02
CA TYR A 24 10.63 -1.14 -0.84
C TYR A 24 10.30 -1.19 0.64
N GLY A 25 9.39 -0.34 1.05
CA GLY A 25 8.86 -0.32 2.41
C GLY A 25 8.22 -1.65 2.81
N VAL A 26 7.67 -1.71 4.01
CA VAL A 26 6.97 -2.90 4.50
C VAL A 26 5.83 -3.28 3.56
N ALA A 27 5.70 -4.58 3.29
CA ALA A 27 4.64 -5.11 2.46
C ALA A 27 3.25 -4.78 3.02
N GLN A 28 2.41 -4.18 2.20
CA GLN A 28 1.00 -3.87 2.49
C GLN A 28 0.11 -4.58 1.48
N LYS A 29 -1.14 -4.87 1.88
CA LYS A 29 -2.15 -5.42 0.97
C LYS A 29 -3.01 -4.28 0.44
N PRO A 30 -3.18 -4.12 -0.89
CA PRO A 30 -4.05 -3.06 -1.45
C PRO A 30 -5.50 -3.44 -1.26
N ALA A 31 -6.07 -4.32 -0.80
CA ALA A 31 -7.41 -4.89 -0.69
C ALA A 31 -7.44 -6.32 -1.25
N LYS A 32 -8.61 -6.94 -1.31
CA LYS A 32 -8.73 -8.24 -1.97
C LYS A 32 -8.82 -8.02 -3.48
N ALA A 33 -7.78 -8.44 -4.20
CA ALA A 33 -7.76 -8.32 -5.64
C ALA A 33 -8.70 -9.33 -6.30
N ILE A 34 -9.61 -8.83 -7.12
CA ILE A 34 -10.54 -9.62 -7.96
C ILE A 34 -9.86 -9.93 -9.28
N SER A 35 -9.20 -8.94 -9.87
CA SER A 35 -8.52 -9.04 -11.16
C SER A 35 -7.23 -8.22 -11.17
N CYS A 36 -6.33 -8.53 -12.09
CA CYS A 36 -5.21 -7.69 -12.40
C CYS A 36 -4.74 -7.95 -13.83
N SER A 37 -4.72 -6.91 -14.63
CA SER A 37 -4.13 -6.88 -15.95
C SER A 37 -2.86 -6.03 -15.97
N VAL A 38 -1.93 -6.40 -16.82
CA VAL A 38 -0.73 -5.61 -17.13
C VAL A 38 -0.64 -5.51 -18.63
N GLU A 39 -0.67 -4.30 -19.14
CA GLU A 39 -0.50 -3.96 -20.55
C GLU A 39 0.82 -3.25 -20.71
N VAL A 40 1.61 -3.69 -21.69
CA VAL A 40 2.94 -3.15 -21.97
C VAL A 40 2.93 -2.50 -23.34
N SER A 41 3.42 -1.28 -23.42
CA SER A 41 3.69 -0.56 -24.66
C SER A 41 5.19 -0.64 -24.94
N ASN A 42 5.51 -1.10 -26.14
CA ASN A 42 6.89 -1.19 -26.64
C ASN A 42 7.13 -0.11 -27.70
N ASN A 43 8.37 0.28 -27.88
CA ASN A 43 8.78 1.05 -29.03
C ASN A 43 8.51 0.22 -30.31
N ASP A 44 8.09 0.87 -31.39
CA ASP A 44 8.00 0.27 -32.74
C ASP A 44 8.70 1.22 -33.73
N VAL A 45 10.02 1.31 -33.56
CA VAL A 45 10.87 2.11 -34.45
C VAL A 45 11.57 1.18 -35.44
N LYS A 46 11.42 1.45 -36.73
CA LYS A 46 12.04 0.68 -37.83
C LYS A 46 12.96 1.57 -38.62
N LEU A 47 14.16 1.11 -38.85
CA LEU A 47 15.09 1.68 -39.82
C LEU A 47 14.94 0.92 -41.13
N TYR A 48 14.68 1.64 -42.21
CA TYR A 48 14.61 1.07 -43.55
C TYR A 48 15.90 1.38 -44.32
N ALA A 49 16.45 0.37 -44.98
CA ALA A 49 17.55 0.49 -45.94
C ALA A 49 17.27 -0.44 -47.13
N ASP A 50 17.55 0.03 -48.34
CA ASP A 50 17.33 -0.70 -49.58
C ASP A 50 15.92 -1.29 -49.72
N ASP A 51 14.87 -0.50 -49.39
CA ASP A 51 13.45 -0.88 -49.44
C ASP A 51 13.06 -2.04 -48.50
N ALA A 52 13.90 -2.37 -47.53
CA ALA A 52 13.63 -3.39 -46.52
C ALA A 52 13.85 -2.84 -45.08
N VAL A 53 13.23 -3.51 -44.09
CA VAL A 53 13.51 -3.21 -42.67
C VAL A 53 14.90 -3.72 -42.33
N ALA A 54 15.83 -2.81 -42.09
CA ALA A 54 17.21 -3.13 -41.73
C ALA A 54 17.35 -3.37 -40.22
N GLU A 55 16.68 -2.55 -39.39
CA GLU A 55 16.72 -2.63 -37.91
C GLU A 55 15.33 -2.33 -37.34
N SER A 56 15.00 -2.91 -36.19
CA SER A 56 13.77 -2.61 -35.46
C SER A 56 14.05 -2.55 -33.95
N ASP A 57 13.53 -1.52 -33.26
CA ASP A 57 13.54 -1.40 -31.80
C ASP A 57 12.16 -1.73 -31.26
N THR A 58 12.08 -2.75 -30.38
CA THR A 58 10.89 -3.18 -29.67
C THR A 58 11.09 -3.12 -28.16
N SER A 59 11.98 -2.25 -27.69
CA SER A 59 12.26 -2.07 -26.26
C SER A 59 11.01 -1.61 -25.49
N PHE A 60 11.00 -1.89 -24.18
CA PHE A 60 9.94 -1.42 -23.28
C PHE A 60 9.89 0.10 -23.25
N GLN A 61 8.72 0.68 -23.48
CA GLN A 61 8.48 2.12 -23.42
C GLN A 61 7.74 2.51 -22.14
N SER A 62 6.63 1.87 -21.87
CA SER A 62 5.77 2.11 -20.71
C SER A 62 4.85 0.93 -20.47
N GLY A 63 4.11 0.95 -19.38
CA GLY A 63 3.07 -0.03 -19.16
C GLY A 63 1.98 0.51 -18.23
N THR A 64 0.84 -0.16 -18.23
CA THR A 64 -0.27 0.13 -17.32
C THR A 64 -0.63 -1.15 -16.58
N VAL A 65 -0.80 -1.04 -15.29
CA VAL A 65 -1.40 -2.08 -14.46
C VAL A 65 -2.79 -1.62 -14.03
N THR A 66 -3.79 -2.47 -14.22
CA THR A 66 -5.16 -2.24 -13.75
C THR A 66 -5.54 -3.35 -12.79
N MET A 67 -5.97 -2.96 -11.59
CA MET A 67 -6.41 -3.86 -10.52
C MET A 67 -7.88 -3.66 -10.25
N GLY A 68 -8.69 -4.73 -10.34
CA GLY A 68 -10.03 -4.77 -9.76
C GLY A 68 -9.94 -5.19 -8.30
N ILE A 69 -10.52 -4.41 -7.42
CA ILE A 69 -10.54 -4.63 -5.96
C ILE A 69 -11.97 -4.71 -5.44
N ASP A 70 -12.16 -5.43 -4.31
CA ASP A 70 -13.47 -5.67 -3.71
C ASP A 70 -13.97 -4.48 -2.87
N ASP A 71 -13.07 -3.68 -2.33
CA ASP A 71 -13.38 -2.54 -1.46
C ASP A 71 -12.27 -1.49 -1.52
N GLU A 72 -12.65 -0.22 -1.39
CA GLU A 72 -11.74 0.92 -1.30
C GLU A 72 -11.51 1.26 0.18
N ASP A 73 -10.40 0.78 0.76
CA ASP A 73 -9.96 1.24 2.07
C ASP A 73 -9.28 2.61 1.95
N ASP A 74 -9.82 3.61 2.63
CA ASP A 74 -9.29 4.99 2.63
C ASP A 74 -7.83 5.07 3.06
N VAL A 75 -7.38 4.22 4.00
CA VAL A 75 -5.97 4.19 4.45
C VAL A 75 -5.05 3.69 3.34
N MET A 76 -5.49 2.67 2.63
CA MET A 76 -4.78 2.12 1.48
C MET A 76 -4.72 3.13 0.33
N LEU A 77 -5.85 3.76 -0.03
CA LEU A 77 -5.91 4.78 -1.06
C LEU A 77 -5.03 5.98 -0.72
N ALA A 78 -5.10 6.49 0.52
CA ALA A 78 -4.26 7.58 0.99
C ALA A 78 -2.77 7.23 0.86
N THR A 79 -2.37 6.00 1.17
CA THR A 79 -0.99 5.53 1.03
C THR A 79 -0.55 5.45 -0.43
N LEU A 80 -1.40 4.97 -1.34
CA LEU A 80 -1.08 4.81 -2.77
C LEU A 80 -1.11 6.12 -3.54
N LEU A 81 -1.96 7.08 -3.13
CA LEU A 81 -2.20 8.33 -3.83
C LEU A 81 -1.54 9.55 -3.15
N GLY A 82 -1.01 9.37 -1.94
CA GLY A 82 -0.34 10.43 -1.19
C GLY A 82 -1.29 11.39 -0.47
N HIS A 83 -2.53 10.95 -0.21
CA HIS A 83 -3.50 11.75 0.55
C HIS A 83 -3.23 11.72 2.05
N THR A 84 -3.83 12.66 2.76
CA THR A 84 -3.75 12.75 4.21
C THR A 84 -5.02 12.22 4.86
N ILE A 85 -4.87 11.44 5.93
CA ILE A 85 -6.00 11.04 6.78
C ILE A 85 -5.94 11.82 8.08
N ASN A 86 -7.03 12.55 8.37
CA ASN A 86 -7.24 13.30 9.60
C ASN A 86 -8.51 12.79 10.30
N ASN A 87 -8.40 12.26 11.50
CA ASN A 87 -9.53 11.76 12.28
C ASN A 87 -10.45 10.75 11.55
N GLY A 88 -9.86 9.90 10.68
CA GLY A 88 -10.63 8.97 9.86
C GLY A 88 -11.23 9.60 8.58
N GLU A 89 -11.02 10.88 8.34
CA GLU A 89 -11.43 11.58 7.12
C GLU A 89 -10.25 11.63 6.14
N MET A 90 -10.43 11.11 4.92
CA MET A 90 -9.43 11.23 3.86
C MET A 90 -9.60 12.58 3.17
N VAL A 91 -8.57 13.42 3.31
CA VAL A 91 -8.51 14.75 2.68
C VAL A 91 -7.67 14.67 1.41
N ARG A 92 -8.27 15.02 0.27
CA ARG A 92 -7.60 15.12 -1.02
C ARG A 92 -7.22 16.56 -1.31
N ASN A 93 -5.96 16.80 -1.66
CA ASN A 93 -5.47 18.14 -1.99
C ASN A 93 -4.82 18.11 -3.38
N TYR A 94 -4.92 19.21 -4.12
CA TYR A 94 -4.29 19.34 -5.44
C TYR A 94 -2.76 19.22 -5.40
N ALA A 95 -2.15 19.44 -4.24
CA ALA A 95 -0.71 19.31 -4.03
C ALA A 95 -0.28 17.88 -3.66
N ASP A 96 -1.22 16.95 -3.48
CA ASP A 96 -0.90 15.56 -3.15
C ASP A 96 -0.12 14.91 -4.30
N VAL A 97 0.92 14.19 -3.94
CA VAL A 97 1.77 13.49 -4.91
C VAL A 97 1.78 12.00 -4.59
N ALA A 98 1.18 11.20 -5.48
CA ALA A 98 1.22 9.75 -5.37
C ALA A 98 2.68 9.25 -5.34
N PRO A 99 3.06 8.42 -4.36
CA PRO A 99 4.38 7.83 -4.31
C PRO A 99 4.55 6.76 -5.41
N TYR A 100 5.79 6.48 -5.79
CA TYR A 100 6.08 5.26 -6.52
C TYR A 100 6.05 4.08 -5.56
N VAL A 101 5.54 2.94 -6.04
CA VAL A 101 5.47 1.69 -5.28
C VAL A 101 6.02 0.53 -6.08
N GLY A 102 6.58 -0.47 -5.38
CA GLY A 102 6.76 -1.80 -5.93
C GLY A 102 5.48 -2.61 -5.73
N LEU A 103 5.06 -3.33 -6.77
CA LEU A 103 3.82 -4.10 -6.77
C LEU A 103 4.10 -5.56 -7.11
N GLY A 104 3.73 -6.46 -6.22
CA GLY A 104 3.97 -7.88 -6.39
C GLY A 104 2.72 -8.75 -6.27
N ARG A 105 2.70 -9.86 -7.01
CA ARG A 105 1.59 -10.82 -7.03
C ARG A 105 2.05 -12.23 -7.31
N VAL A 106 1.26 -13.21 -6.90
CA VAL A 106 1.46 -14.61 -7.26
C VAL A 106 0.33 -15.07 -8.18
N VAL A 107 0.70 -15.58 -9.35
CA VAL A 107 -0.22 -16.14 -10.34
C VAL A 107 -0.11 -17.67 -10.31
N THR A 108 -1.21 -18.36 -10.00
CA THR A 108 -1.27 -19.82 -10.08
C THR A 108 -1.43 -20.26 -11.52
N LYS A 109 -0.59 -21.17 -11.98
CA LYS A 109 -0.61 -21.77 -13.32
C LYS A 109 -0.74 -23.28 -13.23
N MET A 110 -1.34 -23.90 -14.24
CA MET A 110 -1.32 -25.36 -14.41
C MET A 110 -0.41 -25.72 -15.59
N VAL A 111 0.58 -26.59 -15.31
CA VAL A 111 1.54 -27.08 -16.29
C VAL A 111 1.59 -28.59 -16.19
N GLY A 112 1.13 -29.31 -17.23
CA GLY A 112 1.14 -30.77 -17.24
C GLY A 112 0.35 -31.42 -16.08
N GLY A 113 -0.75 -30.80 -15.63
CA GLY A 113 -1.57 -31.28 -14.51
C GLY A 113 -1.04 -30.90 -13.12
N VAL A 114 0.11 -30.19 -13.04
CA VAL A 114 0.71 -29.78 -11.77
C VAL A 114 0.56 -28.26 -11.59
N TYR A 115 0.25 -27.83 -10.38
CA TYR A 115 0.22 -26.40 -10.04
C TYR A 115 1.64 -25.84 -9.91
N LYS A 116 1.86 -24.69 -10.53
CA LYS A 116 3.05 -23.86 -10.40
C LYS A 116 2.66 -22.44 -9.99
N TYR A 117 3.52 -21.75 -9.30
CA TYR A 117 3.27 -20.44 -8.73
C TYR A 117 4.26 -19.43 -9.29
N LYS A 118 3.79 -18.56 -10.18
CA LYS A 118 4.61 -17.52 -10.78
C LYS A 118 4.49 -16.25 -9.96
N VAL A 119 5.60 -15.78 -9.39
CA VAL A 119 5.72 -14.45 -8.82
C VAL A 119 5.96 -13.47 -9.97
N GLU A 120 5.23 -12.38 -9.95
CA GLU A 120 5.41 -11.23 -10.84
C GLU A 120 5.56 -9.98 -9.97
N PHE A 121 6.69 -9.28 -10.09
CA PHE A 121 7.00 -8.06 -9.35
C PHE A 121 7.25 -6.92 -10.32
N LEU A 122 6.49 -5.82 -10.19
CA LEU A 122 6.64 -4.59 -10.94
C LEU A 122 7.41 -3.61 -10.06
N HIS A 123 8.56 -3.13 -10.55
CA HIS A 123 9.51 -2.40 -9.71
C HIS A 123 9.08 -0.96 -9.41
N LYS A 124 8.43 -0.28 -10.36
CA LYS A 124 8.10 1.14 -10.24
C LYS A 124 6.74 1.42 -10.84
N VAL A 125 5.74 1.52 -9.99
CA VAL A 125 4.35 1.80 -10.35
C VAL A 125 3.89 3.05 -9.65
N LYS A 126 3.15 3.91 -10.35
CA LYS A 126 2.51 5.08 -9.80
C LYS A 126 1.01 5.02 -10.09
N PHE A 127 0.21 5.00 -9.05
CA PHE A 127 -1.25 4.92 -9.17
C PHE A 127 -1.88 6.30 -9.40
N SER A 128 -3.04 6.28 -10.06
CA SER A 128 -3.91 7.44 -10.26
C SER A 128 -5.24 7.26 -9.52
N GLU A 129 -5.94 8.35 -9.29
CA GLU A 129 -7.29 8.33 -8.71
C GLU A 129 -8.21 7.36 -9.44
N PRO A 130 -8.92 6.48 -8.72
CA PRO A 130 -9.91 5.61 -9.32
C PRO A 130 -11.11 6.41 -9.83
N SER A 131 -11.72 5.95 -10.92
CA SER A 131 -13.04 6.43 -11.29
C SER A 131 -14.07 5.79 -10.38
N GLN A 132 -14.99 6.61 -9.83
CA GLN A 132 -16.07 6.14 -8.97
C GLN A 132 -17.39 6.14 -9.72
N GLU A 133 -18.07 5.00 -9.71
CA GLU A 133 -19.43 4.86 -10.21
C GLU A 133 -20.30 4.27 -9.11
N ASN A 134 -21.32 5.00 -8.70
CA ASN A 134 -22.24 4.58 -7.64
C ASN A 134 -23.66 4.42 -8.20
N ASN A 135 -24.21 3.23 -8.12
CA ASN A 135 -25.57 2.94 -8.56
C ASN A 135 -26.53 2.84 -7.36
N THR A 136 -27.75 3.32 -7.53
CA THR A 136 -28.81 3.15 -6.52
C THR A 136 -29.21 1.67 -6.43
N ARG A 137 -29.53 1.22 -5.22
CA ARG A 137 -30.01 -0.15 -4.97
C ARG A 137 -31.31 -0.41 -5.75
N GLY A 138 -31.28 -1.38 -6.66
CA GLY A 138 -32.44 -1.91 -7.35
C GLY A 138 -33.10 -3.09 -6.61
N GLU A 139 -33.93 -3.86 -7.30
CA GLU A 139 -34.57 -5.09 -6.75
C GLU A 139 -33.55 -6.20 -6.48
N SER A 140 -32.43 -6.23 -7.21
CA SER A 140 -31.27 -7.11 -6.98
C SER A 140 -30.12 -6.33 -6.36
N VAL A 141 -29.33 -7.01 -5.50
CA VAL A 141 -28.09 -6.46 -4.96
C VAL A 141 -26.95 -6.76 -5.96
N GLU A 142 -26.43 -5.71 -6.57
CA GLU A 142 -25.22 -5.80 -7.37
C GLU A 142 -24.04 -5.25 -6.54
N PHE A 143 -22.96 -6.02 -6.46
CA PHE A 143 -21.74 -5.57 -5.79
C PHE A 143 -20.93 -4.73 -6.77
N GLY A 144 -20.69 -3.46 -6.42
CA GLY A 144 -19.75 -2.62 -7.12
C GLY A 144 -18.32 -3.12 -6.89
N THR A 145 -17.48 -2.98 -7.89
CA THR A 145 -16.03 -3.23 -7.80
C THR A 145 -15.30 -2.01 -8.31
N SER A 146 -14.23 -1.63 -7.62
CA SER A 146 -13.43 -0.48 -8.01
C SER A 146 -12.20 -0.91 -8.81
N GLU A 147 -11.78 -0.07 -9.74
CA GLU A 147 -10.57 -0.29 -10.53
C GLU A 147 -9.52 0.77 -10.21
N LEU A 148 -8.34 0.30 -9.80
CA LEU A 148 -7.14 1.12 -9.62
C LEU A 148 -6.21 0.95 -10.80
N SER A 149 -5.89 2.05 -11.48
CA SER A 149 -4.93 2.07 -12.59
C SER A 149 -3.62 2.71 -12.16
N GLY A 150 -2.50 2.08 -12.54
CA GLY A 150 -1.17 2.59 -12.28
C GLY A 150 -0.27 2.52 -13.51
N GLN A 151 0.57 3.53 -13.66
CA GLN A 151 1.58 3.59 -14.72
C GLN A 151 2.84 2.86 -14.27
N ILE A 152 3.35 1.98 -15.13
CA ILE A 152 4.59 1.24 -14.92
C ILE A 152 5.72 2.00 -15.60
N SER A 153 6.78 2.27 -14.85
CA SER A 153 8.00 2.92 -15.31
C SER A 153 9.22 2.03 -15.04
N THR A 154 10.35 2.36 -15.64
CA THR A 154 11.63 1.73 -15.34
C THR A 154 12.29 2.38 -14.12
N LEU A 155 13.09 1.60 -13.36
CA LEU A 155 14.11 2.12 -12.48
C LEU A 155 15.23 2.79 -13.28
N ALA A 156 16.09 3.57 -12.63
CA ALA A 156 17.24 4.20 -13.28
C ALA A 156 18.21 3.18 -13.92
N ASN A 157 18.25 1.95 -13.38
CA ASN A 157 19.03 0.84 -13.95
C ASN A 157 18.32 0.12 -15.13
N GLY A 158 17.15 0.60 -15.57
CA GLY A 158 16.36 0.04 -16.68
C GLY A 158 15.43 -1.11 -16.34
N GLN A 159 15.42 -1.60 -15.11
CA GLN A 159 14.52 -2.68 -14.68
C GLN A 159 13.08 -2.17 -14.51
N TRP A 160 12.09 -2.92 -14.98
CA TRP A 160 10.67 -2.63 -14.77
C TRP A 160 9.89 -3.78 -14.13
N SER A 161 10.30 -5.04 -14.38
CA SER A 161 9.67 -6.20 -13.75
C SER A 161 10.64 -7.36 -13.51
N THR A 162 10.33 -8.15 -12.49
CA THR A 162 11.00 -9.42 -12.20
C THR A 162 9.96 -10.53 -12.10
N THR A 163 10.23 -11.69 -12.70
CA THR A 163 9.33 -12.84 -12.64
C THR A 163 10.09 -14.12 -12.35
N GLN A 164 9.54 -14.95 -11.45
CA GLN A 164 10.09 -16.28 -11.14
C GLN A 164 8.96 -17.27 -10.86
N THR A 165 9.16 -18.55 -11.24
CA THR A 165 8.15 -19.61 -11.03
C THR A 165 8.67 -20.63 -10.04
N PHE A 166 7.81 -21.03 -9.10
CA PHE A 166 8.08 -21.95 -8.00
C PHE A 166 7.14 -23.15 -8.04
N ASP A 167 7.55 -24.22 -7.36
CA ASP A 167 6.78 -25.45 -7.25
C ASP A 167 5.81 -25.41 -6.07
N SER A 168 6.09 -24.58 -5.06
CA SER A 168 5.22 -24.41 -3.90
C SER A 168 4.77 -22.94 -3.72
N MET A 169 3.57 -22.75 -3.16
CA MET A 169 3.07 -21.44 -2.80
C MET A 169 3.92 -20.79 -1.69
N ALA A 170 4.45 -21.58 -0.77
CA ALA A 170 5.26 -21.08 0.34
C ALA A 170 6.57 -20.45 -0.15
N GLU A 171 7.27 -21.11 -1.09
CA GLU A 171 8.48 -20.58 -1.73
C GLU A 171 8.17 -19.29 -2.51
N ALA A 172 7.09 -19.30 -3.31
CA ALA A 172 6.65 -18.13 -4.06
C ALA A 172 6.36 -16.94 -3.14
N GLN A 173 5.70 -17.17 -2.01
CA GLN A 173 5.41 -16.13 -1.02
C GLN A 173 6.66 -15.63 -0.32
N THR A 174 7.59 -16.52 0.06
CA THR A 174 8.87 -16.14 0.65
C THR A 174 9.67 -15.26 -0.31
N TYR A 175 9.74 -15.67 -1.59
CA TYR A 175 10.41 -14.89 -2.61
C TYR A 175 9.74 -13.53 -2.85
N LEU A 176 8.40 -13.49 -2.92
CA LEU A 176 7.68 -12.21 -3.05
C LEU A 176 7.95 -11.28 -1.86
N ASN A 177 7.93 -11.82 -0.65
CA ASN A 177 8.18 -11.04 0.56
C ASN A 177 9.63 -10.52 0.64
N SER A 178 10.59 -11.19 -0.01
CA SER A 178 12.00 -10.76 0.02
C SER A 178 12.26 -9.44 -0.73
N PHE A 179 11.35 -8.98 -1.58
CA PHE A 179 11.44 -7.66 -2.20
C PHE A 179 11.14 -6.53 -1.22
N PHE A 180 10.34 -6.80 -0.19
CA PHE A 180 9.87 -5.78 0.74
C PHE A 180 10.76 -5.71 1.99
N GLY A 181 10.81 -4.53 2.60
CA GLY A 181 11.49 -4.32 3.87
C GLY A 181 10.88 -5.19 4.98
N SER A 182 11.73 -5.69 5.85
CA SER A 182 11.27 -6.39 7.05
C SER A 182 10.55 -5.42 7.97
N ALA A 183 9.36 -5.80 8.40
CA ALA A 183 8.64 -5.07 9.43
C ALA A 183 9.43 -5.16 10.75
N THR A 184 10.09 -4.07 11.15
CA THR A 184 10.66 -3.99 12.49
C THR A 184 9.51 -3.92 13.49
N PRO A 185 9.33 -4.91 14.36
CA PRO A 185 8.23 -4.90 15.32
C PRO A 185 8.24 -3.62 16.17
N ALA A 186 7.06 -3.10 16.43
CA ALA A 186 6.86 -1.94 17.28
C ALA A 186 5.64 -2.15 18.17
N THR A 187 5.67 -1.51 19.34
CA THR A 187 4.54 -1.49 20.28
C THR A 187 4.18 -0.05 20.59
N VAL A 188 2.90 0.28 20.41
CA VAL A 188 2.34 1.56 20.85
C VAL A 188 1.57 1.32 22.15
N THR A 189 2.00 1.95 23.23
CA THR A 189 1.38 1.88 24.56
C THR A 189 0.62 3.17 24.82
N TYR A 190 -0.53 3.06 25.47
CA TYR A 190 -1.32 4.20 25.90
C TYR A 190 -1.11 4.44 27.39
N ASP A 191 -0.91 5.70 27.77
CA ASP A 191 -0.79 6.13 29.16
C ASP A 191 -1.91 7.13 29.47
N ALA A 192 -2.66 6.84 30.53
CA ALA A 192 -3.77 7.70 30.97
C ALA A 192 -3.32 9.04 31.57
N ASN A 193 -2.01 9.27 31.73
CA ASN A 193 -1.39 10.54 32.11
C ASN A 193 -2.10 11.25 33.29
N GLY A 194 -2.25 10.55 34.40
CA GLY A 194 -2.94 11.03 35.58
C GLY A 194 -4.44 10.69 35.68
N GLY A 195 -5.03 10.18 34.61
CA GLY A 195 -6.34 9.52 34.60
C GLY A 195 -6.25 8.02 34.85
N SER A 196 -7.26 7.26 34.49
CA SER A 196 -7.27 5.79 34.51
C SER A 196 -8.00 5.22 33.28
N GLY A 197 -7.93 3.88 33.08
CA GLY A 197 -8.61 3.22 31.98
C GLY A 197 -7.87 3.36 30.64
N ALA A 198 -6.52 3.43 30.64
CA ALA A 198 -5.74 3.47 29.41
C ALA A 198 -6.06 2.26 28.50
N PRO A 199 -6.19 2.47 27.17
CA PRO A 199 -6.40 1.39 26.22
C PRO A 199 -5.28 0.34 26.23
N ALA A 200 -5.56 -0.85 25.71
CA ALA A 200 -4.55 -1.89 25.54
C ALA A 200 -3.49 -1.46 24.52
N ALA A 201 -2.24 -1.92 24.72
CA ALA A 201 -1.15 -1.67 23.80
C ALA A 201 -1.42 -2.32 22.42
N VAL A 202 -1.00 -1.65 21.36
CA VAL A 202 -1.12 -2.10 19.98
C VAL A 202 0.23 -2.61 19.49
N SER A 203 0.28 -3.89 19.09
CA SER A 203 1.45 -4.47 18.41
C SER A 203 1.38 -4.18 16.91
N THR A 204 2.45 -3.63 16.37
CA THR A 204 2.54 -3.17 14.99
C THR A 204 4.01 -3.21 14.50
N TYR A 205 4.41 -2.33 13.56
CA TYR A 205 5.79 -2.20 13.08
C TYR A 205 6.15 -0.74 12.82
N ILE A 206 7.44 -0.45 12.78
CA ILE A 206 7.93 0.90 12.45
C ILE A 206 7.51 1.26 11.03
N GLY A 207 6.95 2.46 10.86
CA GLY A 207 6.43 2.96 9.59
C GLY A 207 4.94 2.67 9.35
N ALA A 208 4.30 1.82 10.16
CA ALA A 208 2.86 1.62 10.10
C ALA A 208 2.09 2.87 10.52
N THR A 209 0.94 3.10 9.91
CA THR A 209 -0.06 4.05 10.40
C THR A 209 -1.15 3.27 11.12
N ILE A 210 -1.40 3.60 12.36
CA ILE A 210 -2.45 2.99 13.18
C ILE A 210 -3.58 3.99 13.44
N THR A 211 -4.80 3.50 13.56
CA THR A 211 -5.89 4.28 14.15
C THR A 211 -5.69 4.31 15.65
N VAL A 212 -5.60 5.51 16.24
CA VAL A 212 -5.46 5.64 17.71
C VAL A 212 -6.81 5.48 18.38
N ASP A 213 -6.78 5.00 19.62
CA ASP A 213 -7.99 4.85 20.42
C ASP A 213 -8.68 6.20 20.65
N SER A 214 -10.00 6.23 20.63
CA SER A 214 -10.81 7.44 20.83
C SER A 214 -10.79 8.00 22.24
N GLY A 215 -10.21 7.28 23.19
CA GLY A 215 -10.21 7.64 24.62
C GLY A 215 -11.54 7.41 25.33
N ALA A 216 -12.50 6.74 24.70
CA ALA A 216 -13.85 6.54 25.28
C ALA A 216 -13.84 5.73 26.59
N GLY A 217 -12.81 4.90 26.82
CA GLY A 217 -12.61 4.12 28.05
C GLY A 217 -11.83 4.85 29.15
N LEU A 218 -11.31 6.05 28.89
CA LEU A 218 -10.56 6.83 29.85
C LEU A 218 -11.47 7.44 30.92
N THR A 219 -10.99 7.44 32.16
CA THR A 219 -11.54 8.25 33.25
C THR A 219 -10.57 9.42 33.48
N PRO A 220 -10.90 10.64 33.05
CA PRO A 220 -10.04 11.80 33.24
C PRO A 220 -9.81 12.13 34.71
N PRO A 221 -8.76 12.90 35.05
CA PRO A 221 -8.61 13.52 36.37
C PRO A 221 -9.79 14.47 36.68
N THR A 222 -10.00 14.76 37.98
CA THR A 222 -11.06 15.66 38.42
C THR A 222 -11.00 17.01 37.72
N ASP A 223 -12.18 17.54 37.29
CA ASP A 223 -12.37 18.82 36.61
C ASP A 223 -11.63 18.91 35.25
N LYS A 224 -11.50 17.77 34.56
CA LYS A 224 -10.88 17.68 33.24
C LYS A 224 -11.63 16.75 32.32
N HIS A 225 -11.52 17.01 31.01
CA HIS A 225 -11.97 16.11 29.94
C HIS A 225 -10.84 15.77 28.97
N PHE A 226 -10.92 14.62 28.32
CA PHE A 226 -9.95 14.14 27.33
C PHE A 226 -10.11 14.92 26.01
N ILE A 227 -8.99 15.40 25.45
CA ILE A 227 -8.97 16.15 24.19
C ILE A 227 -8.14 15.49 23.07
N GLY A 228 -7.35 14.47 23.36
CA GLY A 228 -6.54 13.74 22.40
C GLY A 228 -5.30 13.11 22.98
N TRP A 229 -4.45 12.59 22.13
CA TRP A 229 -3.19 11.93 22.48
C TRP A 229 -1.99 12.76 22.08
N ASP A 230 -0.86 12.55 22.74
CA ASP A 230 0.44 13.14 22.39
C ASP A 230 1.59 12.18 22.73
N THR A 231 2.73 12.35 22.10
CA THR A 231 3.96 11.60 22.40
C THR A 231 4.69 12.15 23.64
N SER A 232 4.28 13.31 24.14
CA SER A 232 4.83 13.95 25.34
C SER A 232 3.83 13.94 26.48
N ALA A 233 4.26 13.45 27.66
CA ALA A 233 3.45 13.47 28.88
C ALA A 233 3.10 14.87 29.38
N SER A 234 3.84 15.91 28.97
CA SER A 234 3.64 17.29 29.36
C SER A 234 2.87 18.13 28.34
N ALA A 235 2.35 17.51 27.28
CA ALA A 235 1.59 18.21 26.26
C ALA A 235 0.28 18.80 26.82
N THR A 236 -0.04 20.00 26.40
CA THR A 236 -1.30 20.70 26.73
C THR A 236 -2.24 20.82 25.52
N VAL A 237 -1.72 20.53 24.35
CA VAL A 237 -2.46 20.44 23.08
C VAL A 237 -2.08 19.12 22.44
N PRO A 238 -3.06 18.28 22.04
CA PRO A 238 -2.74 17.01 21.41
C PRO A 238 -2.19 17.19 20.00
N ASP A 239 -1.14 16.43 19.65
CA ASP A 239 -0.56 16.37 18.30
C ASP A 239 -1.02 15.12 17.54
N VAL A 240 -1.62 14.17 18.24
CA VAL A 240 -2.10 12.91 17.66
C VAL A 240 -3.62 12.83 17.76
N SER A 241 -4.28 12.86 16.61
CA SER A 241 -5.72 12.70 16.50
C SER A 241 -6.08 11.76 15.34
N GLY A 242 -6.93 10.77 15.61
CA GLY A 242 -7.43 9.80 14.62
C GLY A 242 -6.40 8.76 14.19
N THR A 243 -5.23 9.16 13.67
CA THR A 243 -4.17 8.24 13.24
C THR A 243 -2.80 8.65 13.75
N TYR A 244 -1.90 7.67 13.87
CA TYR A 244 -0.50 7.90 14.26
C TYR A 244 0.44 7.05 13.40
N LYS A 245 1.45 7.69 12.82
CA LYS A 245 2.53 6.98 12.11
C LYS A 245 3.62 6.56 13.10
N VAL A 246 3.82 5.26 13.25
CA VAL A 246 4.77 4.68 14.20
C VAL A 246 6.20 4.93 13.74
N THR A 247 6.98 5.67 14.53
CA THR A 247 8.34 6.11 14.19
C THR A 247 9.45 5.35 14.93
N ALA A 248 9.11 4.58 15.98
CA ALA A 248 10.08 3.85 16.80
C ALA A 248 9.52 2.48 17.24
N ALA A 249 10.42 1.57 17.66
CA ALA A 249 10.05 0.23 18.12
C ALA A 249 9.18 0.23 19.39
N ALA A 250 9.28 1.26 20.21
CA ALA A 250 8.41 1.50 21.35
C ALA A 250 7.99 2.97 21.36
N VAL A 251 6.69 3.20 21.41
CA VAL A 251 6.07 4.53 21.48
C VAL A 251 5.06 4.52 22.61
N THR A 252 5.02 5.60 23.38
CA THR A 252 3.96 5.83 24.38
C THR A 252 3.16 7.05 23.95
N LEU A 253 1.85 6.88 23.86
CA LEU A 253 0.90 7.96 23.65
C LEU A 253 0.26 8.32 24.99
N TYR A 254 0.43 9.55 25.39
CA TYR A 254 -0.08 10.10 26.65
C TYR A 254 -1.40 10.82 26.43
N ALA A 255 -2.38 10.58 27.28
CA ALA A 255 -3.64 11.31 27.25
C ALA A 255 -3.43 12.79 27.57
N VAL A 256 -4.01 13.65 26.75
CA VAL A 256 -4.03 15.10 26.97
C VAL A 256 -5.41 15.53 27.42
N TYR A 257 -5.45 16.35 28.46
CA TYR A 257 -6.69 16.81 29.07
C TYR A 257 -6.79 18.34 29.07
N ALA A 258 -7.99 18.85 28.87
CA ALA A 258 -8.34 20.25 29.13
C ALA A 258 -9.16 20.37 30.39
N ALA A 259 -9.18 21.54 31.02
CA ALA A 259 -10.08 21.87 32.14
C ALA A 259 -11.54 21.97 31.64
N ASP A 260 -12.50 21.59 32.49
CA ASP A 260 -13.95 21.70 32.21
C ASP A 260 -14.43 23.12 32.27
#